data_bc61f8555f83a6a5651ce8a5ad1524df
#
_entry.id   bc61f8555f83a6a5651ce8a5ad1524df
#
_cell.length_a   1.000
_cell.length_b   1.000
_cell.length_c   1.000
_cell.angle_alpha   90.00
_cell.angle_beta   90.00
_cell.angle_gamma   90.00
#
_symmetry.space_group_name_H-M   'P 1'
#
loop_
_entity.id
_entity.type
_entity.pdbx_description
1 polymer ?
#
loop_
_entity_poly.entity_id
_entity_poly.type
_entity_poly.pdbx_seq_one_letter_code
_entity_poly.pdbx_strand_id
1 'polypeptide(L)'
;ALPASIVSLIMLIAAVMIRHSGVLLLCAIIGGGCALWLWWPNDRTTVPEDWQVVQCDVGQGSALVARSTSHTVMVDVGPERKAAAICLTSAGIDHLDLLILSHSHSDHIGGLPGVLETASVEQVWLSPNSDPVENTEWLLNLLDAHGVAFQQVQAGDIFVEESDGSSLVEILWPIHPNNRQGQANAQSLALRINTAGGILVLSDLPASSQDLLVPEVEPVGTVIMAHHGSGDQSERLAKKANPAVTLISVGENSYGHPDPSALDLYSSSTILDTQRCGSIAIDHHGQLTSRCESGP
;
A
#
# COMPACT_ATOMS: atom_id res chain seq x y z
N ALA A 1 -68.21 19.74 32.58
CA ALA A 1 -67.05 20.52 32.09
C ALA A 1 -65.87 20.30 33.05
N LEU A 2 -64.72 19.95 32.54
CA LEU A 2 -63.48 19.84 33.34
C LEU A 2 -63.16 21.22 33.93
N PRO A 3 -62.75 21.31 35.19
CA PRO A 3 -62.34 22.58 35.78
C PRO A 3 -61.16 23.16 35.10
N ALA A 4 -61.12 24.46 34.91
CA ALA A 4 -60.10 25.18 34.19
C ALA A 4 -58.63 24.88 34.63
N SER A 5 -58.48 24.54 35.94
CA SER A 5 -57.21 24.13 36.53
C SER A 5 -56.66 22.80 35.98
N ILE A 6 -57.55 21.86 35.65
CA ILE A 6 -57.15 20.56 35.08
C ILE A 6 -56.69 20.75 33.59
N VAL A 7 -57.45 21.59 32.87
CA VAL A 7 -57.09 21.91 31.47
C VAL A 7 -55.71 22.60 31.39
N SER A 8 -55.43 23.56 32.28
CA SER A 8 -54.17 24.26 32.36
C SER A 8 -52.98 23.32 32.69
N LEU A 9 -53.24 22.35 33.63
CA LEU A 9 -52.19 21.37 33.96
C LEU A 9 -51.90 20.41 32.82
N ILE A 10 -52.89 19.95 32.07
CA ILE A 10 -52.74 19.10 30.91
C ILE A 10 -51.95 19.84 29.82
N MET A 11 -52.29 21.13 29.56
CA MET A 11 -51.58 21.95 28.59
C MET A 11 -50.13 22.18 29.00
N LEU A 12 -49.85 22.39 30.28
CA LEU A 12 -48.49 22.55 30.79
C LEU A 12 -47.68 21.26 30.64
N ILE A 13 -48.26 20.10 31.00
CA ILE A 13 -47.64 18.79 30.82
C ILE A 13 -47.36 18.53 29.33
N ALA A 14 -48.34 18.79 28.47
CA ALA A 14 -48.19 18.64 27.02
C ALA A 14 -47.07 19.54 26.47
N ALA A 15 -47.00 20.80 26.90
CA ALA A 15 -45.96 21.73 26.48
C ALA A 15 -44.55 21.30 26.95
N VAL A 16 -44.43 20.78 28.19
CA VAL A 16 -43.20 20.23 28.73
C VAL A 16 -42.80 18.98 27.96
N MET A 17 -43.73 18.06 27.68
CA MET A 17 -43.45 16.84 26.90
C MET A 17 -43.04 17.15 25.46
N ILE A 18 -43.71 18.10 24.78
CA ILE A 18 -43.35 18.53 23.43
C ILE A 18 -41.93 19.17 23.42
N ARG A 19 -41.65 20.00 24.44
CA ARG A 19 -40.31 20.63 24.58
C ARG A 19 -39.21 19.59 24.82
N HIS A 20 -39.48 18.59 25.69
CA HIS A 20 -38.53 17.49 25.92
C HIS A 20 -38.36 16.58 24.67
N SER A 21 -39.46 16.29 23.96
CA SER A 21 -39.41 15.53 22.71
C SER A 21 -38.61 16.24 21.65
N GLY A 22 -38.75 17.58 21.53
CA GLY A 22 -37.91 18.39 20.61
C GLY A 22 -36.44 18.37 20.95
N VAL A 23 -36.07 18.47 22.23
CA VAL A 23 -34.70 18.35 22.70
C VAL A 23 -34.13 16.96 22.44
N LEU A 24 -34.89 15.90 22.74
CA LEU A 24 -34.49 14.53 22.47
C LEU A 24 -34.29 14.26 20.96
N LEU A 25 -35.20 14.78 20.13
CA LEU A 25 -35.05 14.68 18.67
C LEU A 25 -33.82 15.42 18.17
N LEU A 26 -33.53 16.60 18.69
CA LEU A 26 -32.32 17.37 18.36
C LEU A 26 -31.05 16.63 18.79
N CYS A 27 -31.02 16.07 19.99
CA CYS A 27 -29.92 15.23 20.47
C CYS A 27 -29.72 13.97 19.61
N ALA A 28 -30.82 13.33 19.17
CA ALA A 28 -30.76 12.17 18.30
C ALA A 28 -30.19 12.53 16.88
N ILE A 29 -30.62 13.68 16.34
CA ILE A 29 -30.11 14.18 15.05
C ILE A 29 -28.62 14.54 15.15
N ILE A 30 -28.22 15.26 16.22
CA ILE A 30 -26.81 15.61 16.44
C ILE A 30 -25.98 14.35 16.69
N GLY A 31 -26.45 13.44 17.57
CA GLY A 31 -25.79 12.19 17.86
C GLY A 31 -25.68 11.28 16.64
N GLY A 32 -26.73 11.17 15.84
CA GLY A 32 -26.73 10.47 14.56
C GLY A 32 -25.82 11.11 13.53
N GLY A 33 -25.84 12.44 13.45
CA GLY A 33 -24.93 13.21 12.58
C GLY A 33 -23.45 13.04 12.95
N CYS A 34 -23.14 13.10 14.26
CA CYS A 34 -21.80 12.84 14.77
C CYS A 34 -21.38 11.38 14.53
N ALA A 35 -22.25 10.42 14.74
CA ALA A 35 -21.98 9.01 14.47
C ALA A 35 -21.73 8.77 12.97
N LEU A 36 -22.54 9.37 12.10
CA LEU A 36 -22.34 9.32 10.65
C LEU A 36 -21.05 10.03 10.23
N TRP A 37 -20.69 11.14 10.87
CA TRP A 37 -19.43 11.84 10.61
C TRP A 37 -18.21 11.06 11.10
N LEU A 38 -18.29 10.39 12.25
CA LEU A 38 -17.26 9.50 12.77
C LEU A 38 -17.16 8.18 11.97
N TRP A 39 -18.25 7.76 11.33
CA TRP A 39 -18.33 6.58 10.46
C TRP A 39 -18.09 6.91 8.99
N TRP A 40 -18.06 8.20 8.62
CA TRP A 40 -17.69 8.60 7.28
C TRP A 40 -16.26 8.14 7.04
N PRO A 41 -16.00 7.31 6.03
CA PRO A 41 -14.64 6.90 5.74
C PRO A 41 -13.82 8.18 5.54
N ASN A 42 -12.86 8.41 6.42
CA ASN A 42 -11.89 9.48 6.28
C ASN A 42 -10.93 9.00 5.19
N ASP A 43 -11.44 8.91 3.96
CA ASP A 43 -10.68 8.48 2.81
C ASP A 43 -9.60 9.53 2.56
N ARG A 44 -8.41 9.27 3.11
CA ARG A 44 -7.24 10.15 2.96
C ARG A 44 -6.66 10.09 1.55
N THR A 45 -7.25 9.27 0.68
CA THR A 45 -6.78 9.05 -0.67
C THR A 45 -7.79 9.55 -1.69
N THR A 46 -7.53 10.71 -2.26
CA THR A 46 -8.04 11.02 -3.61
C THR A 46 -6.93 10.62 -4.58
N VAL A 47 -7.00 9.41 -5.08
CA VAL A 47 -6.14 8.99 -6.19
C VAL A 47 -6.64 9.72 -7.44
N PRO A 48 -5.82 10.51 -8.16
CA PRO A 48 -6.25 11.18 -9.39
C PRO A 48 -6.58 10.14 -10.46
N GLU A 49 -7.48 10.45 -11.39
CA GLU A 49 -7.90 9.49 -12.44
C GLU A 49 -6.76 9.08 -13.39
N ASP A 50 -5.77 9.96 -13.56
CA ASP A 50 -4.61 9.79 -14.45
C ASP A 50 -3.36 9.24 -13.75
N TRP A 51 -3.52 8.64 -12.55
CA TRP A 51 -2.40 8.03 -11.84
C TRP A 51 -1.74 6.91 -12.67
N GLN A 52 -0.44 6.75 -12.51
CA GLN A 52 0.32 5.60 -13.03
C GLN A 52 0.88 4.71 -11.92
N VAL A 53 1.14 5.30 -10.76
CA VAL A 53 1.67 4.59 -9.59
C VAL A 53 0.95 5.07 -8.35
N VAL A 54 0.60 4.14 -7.48
CA VAL A 54 0.05 4.43 -6.16
C VAL A 54 0.80 3.62 -5.12
N GLN A 55 1.55 4.32 -4.25
CA GLN A 55 2.04 3.72 -3.01
C GLN A 55 0.89 3.75 -2.01
N CYS A 56 0.33 2.61 -1.69
CA CYS A 56 -0.81 2.47 -0.79
C CYS A 56 -0.43 2.70 0.67
N ASP A 57 -1.24 3.44 1.41
CA ASP A 57 -1.15 3.46 2.87
C ASP A 57 -1.80 2.19 3.44
N VAL A 58 -0.96 1.24 3.78
CA VAL A 58 -1.37 -0.05 4.39
C VAL A 58 -0.91 -0.19 5.84
N GLY A 59 -0.47 0.93 6.45
CA GLY A 59 0.18 0.93 7.74
C GLY A 59 1.62 0.42 7.64
N GLN A 60 2.10 -0.29 8.69
CA GLN A 60 3.42 -0.89 8.66
C GLN A 60 3.42 -2.12 7.76
N GLY A 61 3.95 -1.98 6.55
CA GLY A 61 3.98 -2.99 5.50
C GLY A 61 4.13 -2.36 4.13
N SER A 62 4.01 -3.12 3.05
CA SER A 62 4.17 -2.64 1.70
C SER A 62 3.01 -3.02 0.78
N ALA A 63 2.55 -2.06 -0.04
CA ALA A 63 1.65 -2.29 -1.15
C ALA A 63 1.81 -1.18 -2.18
N LEU A 64 2.17 -1.52 -3.40
CA LEU A 64 2.34 -0.61 -4.52
C LEU A 64 1.48 -1.07 -5.68
N VAL A 65 0.77 -0.17 -6.32
CA VAL A 65 0.08 -0.46 -7.59
C VAL A 65 0.68 0.40 -8.68
N ALA A 66 0.90 -0.21 -9.84
CA ALA A 66 1.35 0.48 -11.04
C ALA A 66 0.50 0.06 -12.23
N ARG A 67 0.24 1.00 -13.14
CA ARG A 67 -0.45 0.69 -14.40
C ARG A 67 0.33 1.25 -15.58
N SER A 68 0.25 0.52 -16.68
CA SER A 68 0.68 0.92 -18.00
C SER A 68 -0.54 1.24 -18.88
N THR A 69 -0.36 1.19 -20.19
CA THR A 69 -1.45 1.36 -21.15
C THR A 69 -2.41 0.17 -21.14
N SER A 70 -1.90 -1.04 -20.93
CA SER A 70 -2.68 -2.29 -21.07
C SER A 70 -2.77 -3.09 -19.77
N HIS A 71 -1.88 -2.89 -18.80
CA HIS A 71 -1.77 -3.76 -17.63
C HIS A 71 -1.78 -2.99 -16.32
N THR A 72 -2.33 -3.64 -15.29
CA THR A 72 -2.27 -3.22 -13.90
C THR A 72 -1.51 -4.26 -13.09
N VAL A 73 -0.45 -3.81 -12.42
CA VAL A 73 0.45 -4.64 -11.61
C VAL A 73 0.40 -4.18 -10.16
N MET A 74 0.36 -5.13 -9.23
CA MET A 74 0.48 -4.83 -7.81
C MET A 74 1.71 -5.53 -7.22
N VAL A 75 2.44 -4.85 -6.35
CA VAL A 75 3.59 -5.40 -5.61
C VAL A 75 3.28 -5.32 -4.13
N ASP A 76 3.22 -6.48 -3.49
CA ASP A 76 2.81 -6.68 -2.11
C ASP A 76 1.39 -6.18 -1.80
N VAL A 77 0.84 -6.58 -0.66
CA VAL A 77 -0.57 -6.33 -0.30
C VAL A 77 -0.75 -5.83 1.13
N GLY A 78 0.34 -5.53 1.83
CA GLY A 78 0.33 -5.06 3.21
C GLY A 78 -0.08 -6.12 4.23
N PRO A 79 -0.17 -5.73 5.54
CA PRO A 79 -0.47 -6.65 6.62
C PRO A 79 -1.95 -7.01 6.75
N GLU A 80 -2.84 -6.11 6.33
CA GLU A 80 -4.25 -6.20 6.67
C GLU A 80 -5.17 -6.20 5.44
N ARG A 81 -6.12 -7.15 5.45
CA ARG A 81 -7.15 -7.32 4.43
C ARG A 81 -7.83 -6.02 3.99
N LYS A 82 -8.20 -5.16 4.94
CA LYS A 82 -9.00 -3.97 4.67
C LYS A 82 -8.20 -2.86 3.98
N ALA A 83 -6.94 -2.67 4.35
CA ALA A 83 -6.13 -1.57 3.84
C ALA A 83 -5.83 -1.72 2.34
N ALA A 84 -5.41 -2.93 1.91
CA ALA A 84 -5.19 -3.24 0.50
C ALA A 84 -6.49 -3.09 -0.33
N ALA A 85 -7.62 -3.60 0.18
CA ALA A 85 -8.92 -3.48 -0.49
C ALA A 85 -9.36 -2.03 -0.67
N ILE A 86 -9.16 -1.17 0.35
CA ILE A 86 -9.46 0.27 0.26
C ILE A 86 -8.58 0.93 -0.80
N CYS A 87 -7.28 0.62 -0.85
CA CYS A 87 -6.39 1.20 -1.85
C CYS A 87 -6.84 0.86 -3.27
N LEU A 88 -7.11 -0.42 -3.56
CA LEU A 88 -7.60 -0.86 -4.88
C LEU A 88 -8.92 -0.15 -5.24
N THR A 89 -9.88 -0.11 -4.31
CA THR A 89 -11.17 0.55 -4.55
C THR A 89 -10.98 2.05 -4.82
N SER A 90 -10.12 2.73 -4.06
CA SER A 90 -9.85 4.16 -4.22
C SER A 90 -9.12 4.48 -5.54
N ALA A 91 -8.33 3.54 -6.04
CA ALA A 91 -7.65 3.64 -7.33
C ALA A 91 -8.52 3.18 -8.52
N GLY A 92 -9.74 2.69 -8.26
CA GLY A 92 -10.67 2.20 -9.29
C GLY A 92 -10.23 0.89 -9.93
N ILE A 93 -9.55 0.01 -9.16
CA ILE A 93 -8.99 -1.25 -9.64
C ILE A 93 -9.89 -2.41 -9.22
N ASP A 94 -10.35 -3.18 -10.19
CA ASP A 94 -11.13 -4.41 -10.05
C ASP A 94 -10.47 -5.61 -10.76
N HIS A 95 -9.32 -5.37 -11.42
CA HIS A 95 -8.52 -6.40 -12.09
C HIS A 95 -7.02 -6.11 -11.93
N LEU A 96 -6.26 -7.18 -11.69
CA LEU A 96 -4.80 -7.19 -11.68
C LEU A 96 -4.30 -8.23 -12.67
N ASP A 97 -3.54 -7.80 -13.65
CA ASP A 97 -2.89 -8.70 -14.63
C ASP A 97 -1.75 -9.45 -13.94
N LEU A 98 -1.07 -8.79 -13.00
CA LEU A 98 0.02 -9.38 -12.24
C LEU A 98 0.03 -8.89 -10.79
N LEU A 99 0.04 -9.83 -9.85
CA LEU A 99 0.35 -9.59 -8.44
C LEU A 99 1.72 -10.18 -8.12
N ILE A 100 2.63 -9.37 -7.61
CA ILE A 100 3.97 -9.78 -7.19
C ILE A 100 4.01 -9.77 -5.67
N LEU A 101 4.32 -10.89 -5.04
CA LEU A 101 4.53 -10.99 -3.60
C LEU A 101 6.02 -11.19 -3.35
N SER A 102 6.65 -10.14 -2.85
CA SER A 102 8.10 -10.04 -2.78
C SER A 102 8.74 -11.08 -1.87
N HIS A 103 8.09 -11.39 -0.75
CA HIS A 103 8.47 -12.43 0.19
C HIS A 103 7.31 -12.72 1.18
N SER A 104 7.43 -13.77 1.98
CA SER A 104 6.30 -14.31 2.77
C SER A 104 6.15 -13.70 4.17
N HIS A 105 6.70 -12.53 4.49
CA HIS A 105 6.38 -11.86 5.74
C HIS A 105 4.95 -11.31 5.73
N SER A 106 4.30 -11.31 6.88
CA SER A 106 2.87 -10.96 7.02
C SER A 106 2.55 -9.53 6.61
N ASP A 107 3.48 -8.61 6.75
CA ASP A 107 3.35 -7.21 6.36
C ASP A 107 3.45 -6.97 4.84
N HIS A 108 3.73 -8.04 4.08
CA HIS A 108 3.72 -8.04 2.61
C HIS A 108 2.59 -8.89 2.02
N ILE A 109 2.13 -9.95 2.71
CA ILE A 109 1.15 -10.89 2.17
C ILE A 109 -0.20 -10.92 2.92
N GLY A 110 -0.27 -10.34 4.12
CA GLY A 110 -1.45 -10.46 5.01
C GLY A 110 -2.74 -9.87 4.43
N GLY A 111 -2.63 -8.86 3.57
CA GLY A 111 -3.74 -8.22 2.88
C GLY A 111 -4.35 -9.03 1.72
N LEU A 112 -3.73 -10.15 1.31
CA LEU A 112 -4.15 -10.93 0.13
C LEU A 112 -5.62 -11.31 0.11
N PRO A 113 -6.27 -11.75 1.21
CA PRO A 113 -7.70 -12.04 1.19
C PRO A 113 -8.55 -10.83 0.75
N GLY A 114 -8.15 -9.61 1.15
CA GLY A 114 -8.84 -8.38 0.74
C GLY A 114 -8.65 -8.05 -0.74
N VAL A 115 -7.48 -8.29 -1.28
CA VAL A 115 -7.19 -8.13 -2.70
C VAL A 115 -8.04 -9.10 -3.52
N LEU A 116 -8.04 -10.40 -3.18
CA LEU A 116 -8.79 -11.43 -3.89
C LEU A 116 -10.33 -11.27 -3.83
N GLU A 117 -10.83 -10.51 -2.84
CA GLU A 117 -12.26 -10.16 -2.74
C GLU A 117 -12.62 -8.90 -3.52
N THR A 118 -11.64 -8.03 -3.77
CA THR A 118 -11.85 -6.72 -4.38
C THR A 118 -11.56 -6.72 -5.87
N ALA A 119 -10.52 -7.47 -6.28
CA ALA A 119 -10.07 -7.54 -7.67
C ALA A 119 -9.87 -8.98 -8.12
N SER A 120 -10.13 -9.25 -9.41
CA SER A 120 -9.67 -10.46 -10.05
C SER A 120 -8.16 -10.40 -10.27
N VAL A 121 -7.46 -11.51 -10.01
CA VAL A 121 -6.00 -11.60 -10.19
C VAL A 121 -5.72 -12.68 -11.24
N GLU A 122 -5.04 -12.32 -12.34
CA GLU A 122 -4.77 -13.26 -13.43
C GLU A 122 -3.63 -14.21 -13.06
N GLN A 123 -2.51 -13.66 -12.55
CA GLN A 123 -1.37 -14.47 -12.11
C GLN A 123 -0.63 -13.84 -10.94
N VAL A 124 0.07 -14.68 -10.19
CA VAL A 124 0.89 -14.26 -9.05
C VAL A 124 2.34 -14.69 -9.25
N TRP A 125 3.25 -13.74 -9.04
CA TRP A 125 4.69 -14.00 -8.97
C TRP A 125 5.17 -14.00 -7.53
N LEU A 126 5.95 -15.01 -7.17
CA LEU A 126 6.42 -15.25 -5.80
C LEU A 126 7.93 -15.29 -5.73
N SER A 127 8.49 -14.85 -4.61
CA SER A 127 9.88 -15.16 -4.27
C SER A 127 10.10 -16.68 -4.24
N PRO A 128 11.26 -17.16 -4.69
CA PRO A 128 11.63 -18.56 -4.59
C PRO A 128 11.96 -19.01 -3.16
N ASN A 129 12.08 -18.09 -2.21
CA ASN A 129 12.33 -18.39 -0.79
C ASN A 129 11.00 -18.60 -0.04
N SER A 130 10.89 -19.70 0.70
CA SER A 130 9.68 -20.12 1.43
C SER A 130 9.71 -19.75 2.92
N ASP A 131 10.55 -18.83 3.34
CA ASP A 131 10.67 -18.43 4.74
C ASP A 131 9.82 -17.16 5.01
N PRO A 132 8.97 -17.11 6.04
CA PRO A 132 8.60 -18.19 6.98
C PRO A 132 7.73 -19.28 6.30
N VAL A 133 8.01 -20.54 6.62
CA VAL A 133 7.33 -21.67 5.98
C VAL A 133 5.81 -21.64 6.20
N GLU A 134 5.36 -21.32 7.42
CA GLU A 134 3.94 -21.29 7.78
C GLU A 134 3.19 -20.22 6.95
N ASN A 135 3.80 -19.07 6.74
CA ASN A 135 3.21 -17.99 5.94
C ASN A 135 3.16 -18.39 4.46
N THR A 136 4.21 -19.03 3.96
CA THR A 136 4.23 -19.50 2.57
C THR A 136 3.19 -20.60 2.34
N GLU A 137 3.06 -21.56 3.26
CA GLU A 137 2.01 -22.59 3.17
C GLU A 137 0.60 -21.96 3.20
N TRP A 138 0.37 -21.00 4.09
CA TRP A 138 -0.90 -20.26 4.13
C TRP A 138 -1.18 -19.55 2.80
N LEU A 139 -0.18 -18.85 2.25
CA LEU A 139 -0.26 -18.13 0.98
C LEU A 139 -0.63 -19.08 -0.17
N LEU A 140 0.09 -20.17 -0.33
CA LEU A 140 -0.13 -21.14 -1.40
C LEU A 140 -1.51 -21.78 -1.32
N ASN A 141 -1.95 -22.16 -0.11
CA ASN A 141 -3.29 -22.71 0.13
C ASN A 141 -4.39 -21.69 -0.23
N LEU A 142 -4.16 -20.40 0.04
CA LEU A 142 -5.13 -19.35 -0.29
C LEU A 142 -5.23 -19.16 -1.81
N LEU A 143 -4.12 -19.11 -2.52
CA LEU A 143 -4.10 -19.00 -3.99
C LEU A 143 -4.76 -20.19 -4.65
N ASP A 144 -4.47 -21.42 -4.19
CA ASP A 144 -5.09 -22.65 -4.70
C ASP A 144 -6.61 -22.64 -4.47
N ALA A 145 -7.07 -22.25 -3.27
CA ALA A 145 -8.48 -22.17 -2.94
C ALA A 145 -9.26 -21.18 -3.83
N HIS A 146 -8.59 -20.15 -4.35
CA HIS A 146 -9.18 -19.17 -5.27
C HIS A 146 -8.92 -19.49 -6.75
N GLY A 147 -8.18 -20.57 -7.04
CA GLY A 147 -7.83 -20.96 -8.41
C GLY A 147 -6.91 -19.99 -9.12
N VAL A 148 -6.11 -19.21 -8.39
CA VAL A 148 -5.19 -18.23 -8.96
C VAL A 148 -3.86 -18.90 -9.30
N ALA A 149 -3.44 -18.77 -10.56
CA ALA A 149 -2.16 -19.29 -11.03
C ALA A 149 -0.99 -18.53 -10.40
N PHE A 150 0.05 -19.24 -10.03
CA PHE A 150 1.26 -18.63 -9.50
C PHE A 150 2.54 -19.30 -10.01
N GLN A 151 3.63 -18.56 -10.00
CA GLN A 151 4.97 -19.07 -10.28
C GLN A 151 6.02 -18.38 -9.42
N GLN A 152 7.11 -19.08 -9.15
CA GLN A 152 8.30 -18.50 -8.54
C GLN A 152 9.17 -17.85 -9.60
N VAL A 153 9.69 -16.64 -9.31
CA VAL A 153 10.48 -15.84 -10.25
C VAL A 153 11.82 -15.42 -9.65
N GLN A 154 12.77 -15.09 -10.51
CA GLN A 154 14.12 -14.68 -10.15
C GLN A 154 14.65 -13.62 -11.12
N ALA A 155 15.84 -13.11 -10.90
CA ALA A 155 16.48 -12.13 -11.77
C ALA A 155 16.49 -12.60 -13.23
N GLY A 156 16.06 -11.72 -14.12
CA GLY A 156 15.92 -11.96 -15.57
C GLY A 156 14.51 -12.36 -16.01
N ASP A 157 13.58 -12.67 -15.09
CA ASP A 157 12.16 -12.86 -15.43
C ASP A 157 11.52 -11.51 -15.75
N ILE A 158 10.72 -11.47 -16.83
CA ILE A 158 10.14 -10.24 -17.39
C ILE A 158 8.65 -10.43 -17.61
N PHE A 159 7.85 -9.43 -17.20
CA PHE A 159 6.46 -9.28 -17.61
C PHE A 159 6.37 -8.21 -18.69
N VAL A 160 5.77 -8.55 -19.81
CA VAL A 160 5.83 -7.78 -21.06
C VAL A 160 4.56 -6.97 -21.25
N GLU A 161 4.68 -5.72 -21.70
CA GLU A 161 3.58 -4.88 -22.16
C GLU A 161 3.04 -5.41 -23.49
N GLU A 162 1.73 -5.70 -23.59
CA GLU A 162 1.15 -6.27 -24.80
C GLU A 162 1.15 -5.31 -25.99
N SER A 163 1.08 -4.00 -25.71
CA SER A 163 0.90 -3.00 -26.77
C SER A 163 2.12 -2.84 -27.68
N ASP A 164 3.34 -3.03 -27.17
CA ASP A 164 4.58 -2.81 -27.92
C ASP A 164 5.67 -3.86 -27.66
N GLY A 165 5.39 -4.83 -26.79
CA GLY A 165 6.34 -5.88 -26.41
C GLY A 165 7.48 -5.40 -25.53
N SER A 166 7.41 -4.19 -24.97
CA SER A 166 8.43 -3.70 -24.03
C SER A 166 8.30 -4.39 -22.67
N SER A 167 9.36 -4.41 -21.88
CA SER A 167 9.31 -4.90 -20.51
C SER A 167 8.53 -3.92 -19.65
N LEU A 168 7.42 -4.35 -19.03
CA LEU A 168 6.72 -3.59 -18.00
C LEU A 168 7.33 -3.84 -16.63
N VAL A 169 7.59 -5.09 -16.27
CA VAL A 169 8.25 -5.48 -15.03
C VAL A 169 9.46 -6.33 -15.34
N GLU A 170 10.56 -6.06 -14.67
CA GLU A 170 11.79 -6.84 -14.73
C GLU A 170 12.22 -7.19 -13.30
N ILE A 171 12.37 -8.48 -13.03
CA ILE A 171 12.90 -8.95 -11.75
C ILE A 171 14.43 -8.83 -11.78
N LEU A 172 14.98 -8.08 -10.82
CA LEU A 172 16.42 -7.82 -10.71
C LEU A 172 17.07 -8.70 -9.63
N TRP A 173 16.29 -9.20 -8.67
CA TRP A 173 16.76 -10.00 -7.55
C TRP A 173 15.69 -11.01 -7.11
N PRO A 174 16.06 -12.23 -6.63
CA PRO A 174 17.42 -12.75 -6.39
C PRO A 174 18.12 -13.26 -7.66
N ILE A 175 19.44 -13.03 -7.75
CA ILE A 175 20.27 -13.58 -8.83
C ILE A 175 20.58 -15.06 -8.58
N HIS A 176 20.74 -15.44 -7.33
CA HIS A 176 21.00 -16.81 -6.88
C HIS A 176 19.96 -17.23 -5.83
N PRO A 177 18.80 -17.72 -6.28
CA PRO A 177 17.75 -18.13 -5.36
C PRO A 177 18.22 -19.20 -4.38
N ASN A 178 17.83 -19.07 -3.14
CA ASN A 178 18.01 -20.09 -2.14
C ASN A 178 16.83 -20.11 -1.15
N ASN A 179 16.57 -21.28 -0.56
CA ASN A 179 15.46 -21.48 0.37
C ASN A 179 15.97 -21.75 1.80
N ARG A 180 16.92 -20.93 2.26
CA ARG A 180 17.43 -21.02 3.63
C ARG A 180 16.53 -20.24 4.58
N GLN A 181 16.30 -20.81 5.77
CA GLN A 181 15.60 -20.11 6.84
C GLN A 181 16.39 -18.87 7.30
N GLY A 182 15.66 -17.82 7.71
CA GLY A 182 16.23 -16.53 8.09
C GLY A 182 16.75 -15.71 6.92
N GLN A 183 16.32 -16.03 5.69
CA GLN A 183 16.76 -15.33 4.47
C GLN A 183 15.60 -14.67 3.70
N ALA A 184 14.40 -14.58 4.28
CA ALA A 184 13.22 -14.01 3.61
C ALA A 184 13.54 -12.62 3.01
N ASN A 185 14.00 -11.68 3.83
CA ASN A 185 14.35 -10.33 3.37
C ASN A 185 15.49 -10.34 2.35
N ALA A 186 16.56 -11.11 2.60
CA ALA A 186 17.70 -11.19 1.69
C ALA A 186 17.38 -11.84 0.34
N GLN A 187 16.25 -12.54 0.24
CA GLN A 187 15.73 -13.19 -0.97
C GLN A 187 14.39 -12.57 -1.42
N SER A 188 13.96 -11.44 -0.83
CA SER A 188 12.78 -10.72 -1.30
C SER A 188 13.01 -10.22 -2.73
N LEU A 189 11.95 -10.18 -3.54
CA LEU A 189 12.07 -9.73 -4.93
C LEU A 189 12.37 -8.23 -4.97
N ALA A 190 13.48 -7.85 -5.64
CA ALA A 190 13.65 -6.49 -6.11
C ALA A 190 13.40 -6.45 -7.61
N LEU A 191 12.73 -5.38 -8.06
CA LEU A 191 12.26 -5.29 -9.42
C LEU A 191 12.24 -3.84 -9.94
N ARG A 192 12.26 -3.73 -11.25
CA ARG A 192 12.00 -2.47 -11.95
C ARG A 192 10.61 -2.51 -12.58
N ILE A 193 9.87 -1.42 -12.46
CA ILE A 193 8.64 -1.20 -13.21
C ILE A 193 8.88 -0.04 -14.18
N ASN A 194 8.70 -0.30 -15.46
CA ASN A 194 8.99 0.65 -16.55
C ASN A 194 7.79 1.53 -16.88
N THR A 195 7.28 2.25 -15.87
CA THR A 195 6.27 3.30 -15.99
C THR A 195 6.69 4.51 -15.17
N ALA A 196 6.05 5.67 -15.33
CA ALA A 196 6.31 6.89 -14.56
C ALA A 196 7.81 7.28 -14.42
N GLY A 197 8.60 7.10 -15.48
CA GLY A 197 10.04 7.41 -15.46
C GLY A 197 10.93 6.33 -14.83
N GLY A 198 10.39 5.13 -14.61
CA GLY A 198 11.08 4.00 -13.99
C GLY A 198 11.01 4.01 -12.47
N ILE A 199 10.63 2.88 -11.92
CA ILE A 199 10.49 2.67 -10.48
C ILE A 199 11.34 1.47 -10.07
N LEU A 200 12.22 1.66 -9.12
CA LEU A 200 12.97 0.58 -8.48
C LEU A 200 12.28 0.24 -7.15
N VAL A 201 11.75 -0.97 -7.06
CA VAL A 201 11.18 -1.52 -5.83
C VAL A 201 12.22 -2.41 -5.17
N LEU A 202 12.59 -2.10 -3.94
CA LEU A 202 13.64 -2.83 -3.21
C LEU A 202 13.09 -3.82 -2.20
N SER A 203 11.77 -3.82 -1.99
CA SER A 203 11.09 -4.66 -0.99
C SER A 203 11.82 -4.60 0.38
N ASP A 204 12.21 -5.72 0.97
CA ASP A 204 12.91 -5.72 2.26
C ASP A 204 14.39 -6.07 2.17
N LEU A 205 15.01 -5.85 0.99
CA LEU A 205 16.41 -6.19 0.79
C LEU A 205 17.34 -5.48 1.79
N PRO A 206 18.19 -6.24 2.54
CA PRO A 206 19.23 -5.66 3.37
C PRO A 206 20.36 -5.04 2.52
N ALA A 207 21.13 -4.14 3.10
CA ALA A 207 22.23 -3.45 2.43
C ALA A 207 23.20 -4.40 1.69
N SER A 208 23.47 -5.56 2.27
CA SER A 208 24.35 -6.56 1.66
C SER A 208 23.82 -7.13 0.35
N SER A 209 22.50 -7.35 0.23
CA SER A 209 21.86 -7.76 -1.02
C SER A 209 21.75 -6.60 -2.01
N GLN A 210 21.42 -5.41 -1.51
CA GLN A 210 21.39 -4.18 -2.30
C GLN A 210 22.75 -3.90 -2.94
N ASP A 211 23.87 -4.13 -2.24
CA ASP A 211 25.23 -3.95 -2.78
C ASP A 211 25.54 -4.89 -3.95
N LEU A 212 24.99 -6.11 -3.91
CA LEU A 212 25.14 -7.07 -5.01
C LEU A 212 24.27 -6.69 -6.22
N LEU A 213 23.17 -5.97 -5.98
CA LEU A 213 22.26 -5.50 -7.02
C LEU A 213 22.80 -4.28 -7.80
N VAL A 214 23.75 -3.52 -7.24
CA VAL A 214 24.29 -2.27 -7.85
C VAL A 214 24.65 -2.38 -9.33
N PRO A 215 25.29 -3.46 -9.84
CA PRO A 215 25.63 -3.58 -11.25
C PRO A 215 24.40 -3.57 -12.20
N GLU A 216 23.26 -4.08 -11.72
CA GLU A 216 22.02 -4.24 -12.50
C GLU A 216 21.13 -3.00 -12.45
N VAL A 217 21.45 -2.02 -11.58
CA VAL A 217 20.63 -0.82 -11.38
C VAL A 217 21.08 0.28 -12.32
N GLU A 218 20.13 0.84 -13.06
CA GLU A 218 20.27 2.10 -13.80
C GLU A 218 19.57 3.24 -13.03
N PRO A 219 19.87 4.52 -13.29
CA PRO A 219 19.14 5.64 -12.72
C PRO A 219 17.64 5.52 -13.00
N VAL A 220 16.81 5.82 -11.98
CA VAL A 220 15.35 5.72 -12.04
C VAL A 220 14.68 6.99 -11.54
N GLY A 221 13.45 7.25 -11.98
CA GLY A 221 12.65 8.36 -11.49
C GLY A 221 12.29 8.22 -10.02
N THR A 222 11.93 7.00 -9.61
CA THR A 222 11.44 6.72 -8.25
C THR A 222 12.09 5.48 -7.65
N VAL A 223 12.41 5.56 -6.36
CA VAL A 223 12.80 4.39 -5.54
C VAL A 223 11.74 4.16 -4.48
N ILE A 224 11.28 2.92 -4.33
CA ILE A 224 10.57 2.47 -3.13
C ILE A 224 11.64 1.97 -2.17
N MET A 225 11.83 2.70 -1.08
CA MET A 225 12.92 2.45 -0.12
C MET A 225 12.74 1.10 0.56
N ALA A 226 13.85 0.37 0.71
CA ALA A 226 13.80 -0.96 1.27
C ALA A 226 13.36 -0.95 2.74
N HIS A 227 12.65 -2.02 3.11
CA HIS A 227 12.34 -2.41 4.48
C HIS A 227 11.77 -1.26 5.31
N HIS A 228 10.76 -0.57 4.72
CA HIS A 228 10.01 0.54 5.34
C HIS A 228 10.89 1.71 5.83
N GLY A 229 12.05 1.90 5.20
CA GLY A 229 13.00 2.92 5.63
C GLY A 229 13.92 2.49 6.77
N SER A 230 14.19 1.20 6.91
CA SER A 230 15.23 0.67 7.82
C SER A 230 16.57 1.35 7.58
N GLY A 231 17.40 1.50 8.62
CA GLY A 231 18.77 2.02 8.50
C GLY A 231 19.74 1.10 7.75
N ASP A 232 19.35 -0.14 7.44
CA ASP A 232 20.15 -1.12 6.69
C ASP A 232 20.01 -0.90 5.16
N GLN A 233 20.56 0.20 4.66
CA GLN A 233 20.53 0.62 3.26
C GLN A 233 21.92 0.67 2.65
N SER A 234 22.03 0.42 1.33
CA SER A 234 23.26 0.58 0.56
C SER A 234 23.42 2.00 0.05
N GLU A 235 24.44 2.71 0.54
CA GLU A 235 24.83 4.01 0.00
C GLU A 235 25.22 3.92 -1.49
N ARG A 236 25.83 2.81 -1.90
CA ARG A 236 26.25 2.58 -3.30
C ARG A 236 25.05 2.47 -4.21
N LEU A 237 23.99 1.74 -3.76
CA LEU A 237 22.76 1.59 -4.53
C LEU A 237 22.00 2.91 -4.59
N ALA A 238 21.85 3.62 -3.48
CA ALA A 238 21.19 4.94 -3.44
C ALA A 238 21.86 5.93 -4.42
N LYS A 239 23.19 6.01 -4.43
CA LYS A 239 23.95 6.83 -5.38
C LYS A 239 23.78 6.38 -6.84
N LYS A 240 23.73 5.08 -7.10
CA LYS A 240 23.58 4.54 -8.46
C LYS A 240 22.18 4.77 -9.02
N ALA A 241 21.15 4.53 -8.20
CA ALA A 241 19.74 4.76 -8.57
C ALA A 241 19.41 6.25 -8.76
N ASN A 242 20.02 7.13 -7.98
CA ASN A 242 19.90 8.60 -8.06
C ASN A 242 18.48 9.08 -8.35
N PRO A 243 17.47 8.72 -7.54
CA PRO A 243 16.08 9.00 -7.83
C PRO A 243 15.72 10.47 -7.64
N ALA A 244 14.74 10.96 -8.41
CA ALA A 244 14.11 12.24 -8.15
C ALA A 244 13.12 12.16 -6.97
N VAL A 245 12.47 10.99 -6.79
CA VAL A 245 11.49 10.70 -5.76
C VAL A 245 11.88 9.44 -5.00
N THR A 246 11.74 9.48 -3.69
CA THR A 246 11.87 8.30 -2.83
C THR A 246 10.57 8.15 -2.03
N LEU A 247 9.90 7.02 -2.18
CA LEU A 247 8.68 6.67 -1.44
C LEU A 247 9.00 5.65 -0.37
N ILE A 248 8.40 5.84 0.80
CA ILE A 248 8.54 4.93 1.95
C ILE A 248 7.16 4.44 2.34
N SER A 249 6.93 3.14 2.23
CA SER A 249 5.75 2.48 2.77
C SER A 249 5.97 2.18 4.24
N VAL A 250 5.38 2.95 5.12
CA VAL A 250 5.60 2.85 6.57
C VAL A 250 4.35 3.30 7.31
N GLY A 251 4.09 2.70 8.46
CA GLY A 251 3.05 3.10 9.39
C GLY A 251 3.60 3.30 10.80
N GLU A 252 2.69 3.48 11.76
CA GLU A 252 3.06 3.54 13.18
C GLU A 252 3.80 2.25 13.57
N ASN A 253 5.00 2.39 14.09
CA ASN A 253 5.87 1.27 14.40
C ASN A 253 6.75 1.54 15.61
N SER A 254 7.27 0.45 16.22
CA SER A 254 8.23 0.48 17.32
C SER A 254 9.69 0.22 16.89
N TYR A 255 9.93 0.03 15.59
CA TYR A 255 11.24 -0.28 15.01
C TYR A 255 12.09 0.97 14.82
N GLY A 256 11.47 2.16 14.84
CA GLY A 256 12.14 3.44 14.57
C GLY A 256 12.28 3.72 13.07
N HIS A 257 11.41 3.15 12.25
CA HIS A 257 11.37 3.42 10.81
C HIS A 257 10.42 4.60 10.49
N PRO A 258 10.77 5.46 9.51
CA PRO A 258 12.04 5.44 8.76
C PRO A 258 13.20 5.92 9.62
N ASP A 259 14.36 5.26 9.49
CA ASP A 259 15.58 5.62 10.21
C ASP A 259 16.19 6.90 9.61
N PRO A 260 16.63 7.86 10.42
CA PRO A 260 17.26 9.08 9.92
C PRO A 260 18.46 8.83 8.99
N SER A 261 19.27 7.81 9.26
CA SER A 261 20.41 7.47 8.39
C SER A 261 19.98 7.01 7.00
N ALA A 262 18.84 6.31 6.88
CA ALA A 262 18.27 5.95 5.60
C ALA A 262 17.79 7.19 4.83
N LEU A 263 17.14 8.13 5.53
CA LEU A 263 16.69 9.39 4.92
C LEU A 263 17.86 10.22 4.39
N ASP A 264 18.96 10.27 5.14
CA ASP A 264 20.16 11.02 4.75
C ASP A 264 20.74 10.52 3.40
N LEU A 265 20.70 9.20 3.14
CA LEU A 265 21.20 8.61 1.89
C LEU A 265 20.41 9.08 0.66
N TYR A 266 19.14 9.41 0.82
CA TYR A 266 18.24 9.86 -0.24
C TYR A 266 17.91 11.36 -0.15
N SER A 267 18.67 12.14 0.61
CA SER A 267 18.41 13.56 0.87
C SER A 267 18.42 14.46 -0.38
N SER A 268 18.97 13.97 -1.51
CA SER A 268 18.90 14.67 -2.81
C SER A 268 17.58 14.47 -3.55
N SER A 269 16.73 13.55 -3.11
CA SER A 269 15.41 13.26 -3.69
C SER A 269 14.27 13.91 -2.89
N THR A 270 13.08 13.98 -3.49
CA THR A 270 11.85 14.29 -2.75
C THR A 270 11.42 13.02 -1.99
N ILE A 271 11.53 13.03 -0.66
CA ILE A 271 11.17 11.89 0.18
C ILE A 271 9.75 12.08 0.72
N LEU A 272 8.88 11.09 0.48
CA LEU A 272 7.52 11.01 1.02
C LEU A 272 7.29 9.65 1.67
N ASP A 273 6.53 9.63 2.77
CA ASP A 273 6.15 8.43 3.47
C ASP A 273 4.63 8.31 3.64
N THR A 274 4.13 7.07 3.67
CA THR A 274 2.69 6.81 3.75
C THR A 274 2.10 7.14 5.12
N GLN A 275 2.87 7.10 6.21
CA GLN A 275 2.41 7.44 7.55
C GLN A 275 1.95 8.90 7.63
N ARG A 276 2.71 9.82 6.99
CA ARG A 276 2.44 11.25 7.01
C ARG A 276 1.51 11.69 5.88
N CYS A 277 1.58 11.02 4.74
CA CYS A 277 0.95 11.46 3.49
C CYS A 277 -0.31 10.68 3.12
N GLY A 278 -0.62 9.57 3.82
CA GLY A 278 -1.59 8.60 3.32
C GLY A 278 -1.07 7.92 2.05
N SER A 279 -1.94 7.41 1.21
CA SER A 279 -1.50 6.89 -0.10
C SER A 279 -0.96 8.02 -0.99
N ILE A 280 0.09 7.70 -1.75
CA ILE A 280 0.83 8.66 -2.58
C ILE A 280 0.70 8.21 -4.04
N ALA A 281 0.18 9.08 -4.90
CA ALA A 281 0.05 8.81 -6.32
C ALA A 281 1.08 9.60 -7.15
N ILE A 282 1.53 8.99 -8.24
CA ILE A 282 2.35 9.61 -9.29
C ILE A 282 1.56 9.49 -10.60
N ASP A 283 1.35 10.60 -11.30
CA ASP A 283 0.69 10.62 -12.60
C ASP A 283 1.68 10.35 -13.77
N HIS A 284 1.16 10.32 -14.99
CA HIS A 284 1.95 10.09 -16.21
C HIS A 284 2.95 11.23 -16.53
N HIS A 285 2.83 12.38 -15.87
CA HIS A 285 3.79 13.50 -15.96
C HIS A 285 4.86 13.43 -14.86
N GLY A 286 4.79 12.44 -13.95
CA GLY A 286 5.64 12.34 -12.78
C GLY A 286 5.25 13.30 -11.66
N GLN A 287 4.03 13.88 -11.70
CA GLN A 287 3.54 14.76 -10.63
C GLN A 287 3.04 13.93 -9.45
N LEU A 288 3.44 14.35 -8.26
CA LEU A 288 3.06 13.74 -7.00
C LEU A 288 1.73 14.30 -6.51
N THR A 289 0.80 13.41 -6.19
CA THR A 289 -0.44 13.73 -5.48
C THR A 289 -0.45 12.99 -4.15
N SER A 290 -0.51 13.74 -3.05
CA SER A 290 -0.58 13.21 -1.70
C SER A 290 -1.22 14.25 -0.78
N ARG A 291 -1.69 13.81 0.38
CA ARG A 291 -2.16 14.70 1.44
C ARG A 291 -1.19 14.67 2.62
N CYS A 292 0.06 15.06 2.37
CA CYS A 292 1.04 15.12 3.44
C CYS A 292 0.57 16.11 4.52
N GLU A 293 0.51 15.65 5.77
CA GLU A 293 0.36 16.57 6.89
C GLU A 293 1.60 17.46 6.89
N SER A 294 1.39 18.76 6.86
CA SER A 294 2.47 19.74 7.05
C SER A 294 3.08 19.42 8.41
N GLY A 295 4.31 18.92 8.43
CA GLY A 295 5.05 18.67 9.66
C GLY A 295 5.15 19.92 10.52
N PRO A 296 5.40 19.76 11.82
CA PRO A 296 5.55 20.87 12.76
C PRO A 296 6.67 21.82 12.37
#